data_e9a8d84e9940931fb8e7087d94732c34
#
_entry.id   e9a8d84e9940931fb8e7087d94732c34
#
_cell.length_a   1.000
_cell.length_b   1.000
_cell.length_c   1.000
_cell.angle_alpha   90.00
_cell.angle_beta   90.00
_cell.angle_gamma   90.00
#
_symmetry.space_group_name_H-M   'P 1'
#
loop_
_entity.id
_entity.type
_entity.pdbx_description
1 polymer ?
#
loop_
_entity_poly.entity_id
_entity_poly.type
_entity_poly.pdbx_seq_one_letter_code
_entity_poly.pdbx_strand_id
1 'polypeptide(L)'
;MSSRVIVALRVAASPHRAFEVFTRDIALWWRPNGLFQFTPKSPGVLCFEPGDGGRLVEILPGGKVFEIGRITAWSPPDRLAFGWRQASFAPDQTTHVEVRFEAVGAETRVTVEHAGWDNVPAAHAARHGLADADFLQRHATWWRDLLASYKTTLVHARGADS
;
A
#
# COMPACT_ATOMS: atom_id res chain seq x y z
N MET A 1 -10.02 -4.41 -20.55
CA MET A 1 -9.11 -5.10 -19.59
C MET A 1 -8.78 -4.15 -18.45
N SER A 2 -9.01 -4.60 -17.24
CA SER A 2 -8.61 -3.80 -16.08
C SER A 2 -7.14 -4.02 -15.78
N SER A 3 -6.39 -2.93 -15.60
CA SER A 3 -4.98 -2.99 -15.20
C SER A 3 -4.92 -3.18 -13.69
N ARG A 4 -4.54 -4.38 -13.26
CA ARG A 4 -4.41 -4.67 -11.83
C ARG A 4 -3.19 -5.54 -11.54
N VAL A 5 -2.70 -5.38 -10.32
CA VAL A 5 -1.60 -6.18 -9.79
C VAL A 5 -2.11 -6.92 -8.56
N ILE A 6 -1.83 -8.20 -8.45
CA ILE A 6 -2.18 -9.02 -7.29
C ILE A 6 -0.89 -9.65 -6.76
N VAL A 7 -0.60 -9.40 -5.49
CA VAL A 7 0.58 -9.96 -4.82
C VAL A 7 0.14 -10.50 -3.46
N ALA A 8 0.63 -11.67 -3.11
CA ALA A 8 0.29 -12.30 -1.83
C ALA A 8 1.52 -12.91 -1.17
N LEU A 9 1.50 -12.98 0.16
CA LEU A 9 2.49 -13.71 0.93
C LEU A 9 1.86 -14.21 2.23
N ARG A 10 2.55 -15.13 2.91
CA ARG A 10 2.15 -15.59 4.23
C ARG A 10 3.03 -14.97 5.30
N VAL A 11 2.43 -14.61 6.42
CA VAL A 11 3.13 -14.07 7.58
C VAL A 11 2.82 -14.91 8.82
N ALA A 12 3.80 -15.03 9.70
CA ALA A 12 3.65 -15.83 10.92
C ALA A 12 2.99 -14.99 12.03
N ALA A 13 1.73 -14.62 11.81
CA ALA A 13 0.96 -13.80 12.73
C ALA A 13 -0.53 -14.10 12.51
N SER A 14 -1.35 -13.79 13.52
CA SER A 14 -2.81 -13.85 13.36
C SER A 14 -3.30 -12.77 12.39
N PRO A 15 -4.48 -12.93 11.78
CA PRO A 15 -5.05 -11.86 10.96
C PRO A 15 -5.17 -10.52 11.68
N HIS A 16 -5.51 -10.57 12.95
CA HIS A 16 -5.65 -9.37 13.79
C HIS A 16 -4.33 -8.61 13.90
N ARG A 17 -3.25 -9.34 14.20
CA ARG A 17 -1.91 -8.76 14.31
C ARG A 17 -1.40 -8.29 12.95
N ALA A 18 -1.65 -9.08 11.91
CA ALA A 18 -1.26 -8.73 10.55
C ALA A 18 -1.91 -7.42 10.10
N PHE A 19 -3.20 -7.26 10.35
CA PHE A 19 -3.95 -6.03 10.05
C PHE A 19 -3.40 -4.85 10.85
N GLU A 20 -3.19 -5.04 12.13
CA GLU A 20 -2.70 -3.99 13.02
C GLU A 20 -1.35 -3.44 12.58
N VAL A 21 -0.38 -4.30 12.31
CA VAL A 21 0.96 -3.87 11.88
C VAL A 21 0.91 -3.24 10.50
N PHE A 22 0.09 -3.78 9.59
CA PHE A 22 -0.06 -3.21 8.25
C PHE A 22 -0.51 -1.74 8.33
N THR A 23 -1.47 -1.45 9.19
CA THR A 23 -2.08 -0.12 9.28
C THR A 23 -1.35 0.80 10.25
N ARG A 24 -1.21 0.38 11.50
CA ARG A 24 -0.61 1.21 12.55
C ARG A 24 0.85 1.50 12.28
N ASP A 25 1.59 0.51 11.81
CA ASP A 25 3.04 0.58 11.68
C ASP A 25 3.50 0.76 10.23
N ILE A 26 2.65 1.30 9.37
CA ILE A 26 2.98 1.48 7.95
C ILE A 26 4.27 2.28 7.75
N ALA A 27 4.53 3.28 8.59
CA ALA A 27 5.73 4.10 8.50
C ALA A 27 7.01 3.28 8.70
N LEU A 28 6.93 2.14 9.38
CA LEU A 28 8.10 1.30 9.66
C LEU A 28 8.47 0.40 8.48
N TRP A 29 7.49 -0.02 7.68
CA TRP A 29 7.76 -1.00 6.62
C TRP A 29 7.62 -0.43 5.21
N TRP A 30 6.96 0.70 5.01
CA TRP A 30 6.81 1.30 3.68
C TRP A 30 8.14 1.87 3.21
N ARG A 31 8.58 1.46 2.02
CA ARG A 31 9.85 1.90 1.44
C ARG A 31 9.58 2.53 0.07
N PRO A 32 9.63 3.86 -0.07
CA PRO A 32 9.55 4.48 -1.37
C PRO A 32 10.78 4.12 -2.20
N ASN A 33 10.60 4.08 -3.52
CA ASN A 33 11.72 3.90 -4.44
C ASN A 33 11.64 4.94 -5.56
N GLY A 34 12.62 4.93 -6.48
CA GLY A 34 12.68 5.91 -7.55
C GLY A 34 11.52 5.83 -8.54
N LEU A 35 10.79 4.71 -8.59
CA LEU A 35 9.64 4.53 -9.48
C LEU A 35 8.33 4.94 -8.82
N PHE A 36 8.16 4.67 -7.53
CA PHE A 36 6.89 4.80 -6.84
C PHE A 36 7.04 5.65 -5.59
N GLN A 37 6.94 6.96 -5.76
CA GLN A 37 6.94 7.94 -4.69
C GLN A 37 5.62 8.73 -4.78
N PHE A 38 5.04 9.06 -3.63
CA PHE A 38 3.81 9.85 -3.60
C PHE A 38 4.10 11.32 -3.91
N THR A 39 5.18 11.85 -3.38
CA THR A 39 5.58 13.23 -3.60
C THR A 39 6.99 13.29 -4.21
N PRO A 40 7.29 14.31 -5.03
CA PRO A 40 8.53 14.32 -5.83
C PRO A 40 9.81 14.62 -5.07
N LYS A 41 9.71 15.13 -3.85
CA LYS A 41 10.88 15.48 -3.04
C LYS A 41 11.10 14.48 -1.92
N SER A 42 11.72 14.88 -0.84
CA SER A 42 12.01 13.97 0.27
C SER A 42 10.76 13.22 0.73
N PRO A 43 10.88 11.91 0.94
CA PRO A 43 9.74 11.14 1.41
C PRO A 43 9.28 11.63 2.78
N GLY A 44 7.98 11.69 2.96
CA GLY A 44 7.35 11.97 4.24
C GLY A 44 7.12 10.69 5.03
N VAL A 45 6.32 10.81 6.08
CA VAL A 45 5.94 9.69 6.94
C VAL A 45 4.50 9.29 6.62
N LEU A 46 4.28 8.02 6.33
CA LEU A 46 2.94 7.52 6.03
C LEU A 46 2.15 7.26 7.31
N CYS A 47 0.86 7.55 7.25
CA CYS A 47 -0.04 7.34 8.37
C CYS A 47 -1.44 7.02 7.87
N PHE A 48 -2.06 5.97 8.44
CA PHE A 48 -3.48 5.71 8.25
C PHE A 48 -4.27 6.40 9.37
N GLU A 49 -5.27 7.17 8.99
CA GLU A 49 -6.28 7.67 9.92
C GLU A 49 -7.33 6.55 10.05
N PRO A 50 -7.45 5.90 11.23
CA PRO A 50 -8.26 4.67 11.33
C PRO A 50 -9.74 4.87 11.03
N GLY A 51 -10.37 3.81 10.50
CA GLY A 51 -11.80 3.74 10.30
C GLY A 51 -12.26 4.10 8.90
N ASP A 52 -13.52 3.77 8.60
CA ASP A 52 -14.14 4.14 7.33
C ASP A 52 -14.21 5.66 7.21
N GLY A 53 -13.89 6.17 6.02
CA GLY A 53 -13.86 7.61 5.79
C GLY A 53 -12.58 8.30 6.28
N GLY A 54 -11.68 7.57 6.94
CA GLY A 54 -10.35 8.08 7.23
C GLY A 54 -9.50 8.19 5.97
N ARG A 55 -8.23 8.56 6.13
CA ARG A 55 -7.34 8.76 4.99
C ARG A 55 -6.02 8.03 5.20
N LEU A 56 -5.39 7.64 4.08
CA LEU A 56 -3.97 7.36 4.06
C LEU A 56 -3.28 8.65 3.65
N VAL A 57 -2.36 9.13 4.46
CA VAL A 57 -1.69 10.41 4.24
C VAL A 57 -0.17 10.26 4.33
N GLU A 58 0.54 11.17 3.66
CA GLU A 58 1.97 11.35 3.83
C GLU A 58 2.19 12.69 4.53
N ILE A 59 2.84 12.65 5.69
CA ILE A 59 3.18 13.84 6.47
C ILE A 59 4.55 14.30 6.01
N LEU A 60 4.59 15.46 5.35
CA LEU A 60 5.82 16.00 4.75
C LEU A 60 6.65 16.77 5.78
N PRO A 61 7.96 16.97 5.53
CA PRO A 61 8.76 17.86 6.34
C PRO A 61 8.09 19.24 6.44
N GLY A 62 8.02 19.80 7.63
CA GLY A 62 7.31 21.06 7.87
C GLY A 62 5.86 20.91 8.27
N GLY A 63 5.34 19.68 8.29
CA GLY A 63 3.99 19.39 8.78
C GLY A 63 2.88 19.42 7.73
N LYS A 64 3.20 19.70 6.47
CA LYS A 64 2.19 19.59 5.40
C LYS A 64 1.77 18.15 5.21
N VAL A 65 0.49 17.96 4.89
CA VAL A 65 -0.09 16.62 4.71
C VAL A 65 -0.55 16.45 3.26
N PHE A 66 -0.10 15.38 2.63
CA PHE A 66 -0.56 14.98 1.32
C PHE A 66 -1.52 13.80 1.47
N GLU A 67 -2.77 13.95 0.98
CA GLU A 67 -3.74 12.87 1.01
C GLU A 67 -3.47 11.90 -0.14
N ILE A 68 -3.08 10.67 0.19
CA ILE A 68 -2.86 9.61 -0.79
C ILE A 68 -4.20 9.04 -1.24
N GLY A 69 -5.13 8.81 -0.31
CA GLY A 69 -6.47 8.35 -0.62
C GLY A 69 -7.34 8.19 0.61
N ARG A 70 -8.63 7.99 0.36
CA ARG A 70 -9.59 7.73 1.43
C ARG A 70 -9.74 6.24 1.65
N ILE A 71 -9.95 5.87 2.90
CA ILE A 71 -10.26 4.51 3.27
C ILE A 71 -11.72 4.23 2.90
N THR A 72 -11.92 3.26 2.03
CA THR A 72 -13.25 2.85 1.56
C THR A 72 -13.76 1.62 2.27
N ALA A 73 -12.88 0.85 2.91
CA ALA A 73 -13.26 -0.27 3.77
C ALA A 73 -12.24 -0.42 4.90
N TRP A 74 -12.72 -0.48 6.11
CA TRP A 74 -11.92 -0.70 7.31
C TRP A 74 -12.63 -1.77 8.14
N SER A 75 -12.31 -3.04 7.86
CA SER A 75 -12.99 -4.20 8.44
C SER A 75 -11.98 -5.14 9.10
N PRO A 76 -11.37 -4.74 10.23
CA PRO A 76 -10.42 -5.62 10.91
C PRO A 76 -11.13 -6.87 11.44
N PRO A 77 -10.47 -8.02 11.39
CA PRO A 77 -9.13 -8.23 10.89
C PRO A 77 -9.07 -8.69 9.44
N ASP A 78 -10.16 -8.55 8.66
CA ASP A 78 -10.31 -9.25 7.39
C ASP A 78 -9.89 -8.42 6.17
N ARG A 79 -10.23 -7.13 6.15
CA ARG A 79 -10.16 -6.36 4.92
C ARG A 79 -9.86 -4.88 5.16
N LEU A 80 -9.02 -4.33 4.29
CA LEU A 80 -8.71 -2.91 4.20
C LEU A 80 -8.77 -2.50 2.73
N ALA A 81 -9.44 -1.40 2.41
CA ALA A 81 -9.43 -0.87 1.06
C ALA A 81 -9.31 0.65 1.10
N PHE A 82 -8.56 1.19 0.16
CA PHE A 82 -8.32 2.63 0.12
C PHE A 82 -7.95 3.07 -1.30
N GLY A 83 -8.20 4.35 -1.59
CA GLY A 83 -7.72 4.98 -2.81
C GLY A 83 -6.21 5.22 -2.73
N TRP A 84 -5.56 5.28 -3.91
CA TRP A 84 -4.13 5.49 -3.98
C TRP A 84 -3.81 6.42 -5.15
N ARG A 85 -3.10 7.50 -4.85
CA ARG A 85 -2.68 8.47 -5.86
C ARG A 85 -1.32 9.05 -5.51
N GLN A 86 -0.60 9.51 -6.54
CA GLN A 86 0.62 10.29 -6.37
C GLN A 86 0.31 11.78 -6.60
N ALA A 87 1.17 12.67 -6.12
CA ALA A 87 0.96 14.12 -6.27
C ALA A 87 0.84 14.54 -7.74
N SER A 88 1.44 13.78 -8.66
CA SER A 88 1.38 14.03 -10.10
C SER A 88 0.05 13.63 -10.74
N PHE A 89 -0.84 12.93 -10.02
CA PHE A 89 -2.14 12.51 -10.57
C PHE A 89 -3.08 13.70 -10.65
N ALA A 90 -3.87 13.76 -11.75
CA ALA A 90 -4.98 14.68 -11.83
C ALA A 90 -6.09 14.26 -10.85
N PRO A 91 -7.02 15.15 -10.46
CA PRO A 91 -8.05 14.84 -9.46
C PRO A 91 -8.91 13.62 -9.79
N ASP A 92 -9.11 13.31 -11.07
CA ASP A 92 -9.88 12.15 -11.52
C ASP A 92 -9.04 10.90 -11.73
N GLN A 93 -7.73 10.98 -11.54
CA GLN A 93 -6.80 9.86 -11.69
C GLN A 93 -6.55 9.24 -10.33
N THR A 94 -7.33 8.22 -9.99
CA THR A 94 -7.21 7.51 -8.72
C THR A 94 -7.17 6.02 -9.01
N THR A 95 -6.26 5.33 -8.34
CA THR A 95 -6.22 3.87 -8.33
C THR A 95 -6.76 3.38 -6.99
N HIS A 96 -6.96 2.08 -6.85
CA HIS A 96 -7.54 1.48 -5.65
C HIS A 96 -6.72 0.30 -5.17
N VAL A 97 -6.50 0.24 -3.87
CA VAL A 97 -5.81 -0.88 -3.22
C VAL A 97 -6.78 -1.58 -2.30
N GLU A 98 -6.85 -2.90 -2.41
CA GLU A 98 -7.57 -3.75 -1.46
C GLU A 98 -6.60 -4.75 -0.86
N VAL A 99 -6.63 -4.88 0.46
CA VAL A 99 -5.80 -5.82 1.21
C VAL A 99 -6.71 -6.76 1.98
N ARG A 100 -6.47 -8.06 1.81
CA ARG A 100 -7.21 -9.12 2.52
C ARG A 100 -6.27 -9.87 3.44
N PHE A 101 -6.77 -10.22 4.60
CA PHE A 101 -6.03 -10.93 5.64
C PHE A 101 -6.80 -12.21 5.96
N GLU A 102 -6.28 -13.35 5.51
CA GLU A 102 -6.99 -14.64 5.60
C GLU A 102 -6.18 -15.61 6.45
N ALA A 103 -6.81 -16.19 7.47
CA ALA A 103 -6.16 -17.20 8.30
C ALA A 103 -5.85 -18.45 7.48
N VAL A 104 -4.61 -18.94 7.58
CA VAL A 104 -4.16 -20.18 6.96
C VAL A 104 -3.40 -20.96 8.03
N GLY A 105 -4.11 -21.81 8.79
CA GLY A 105 -3.52 -22.46 9.95
C GLY A 105 -3.09 -21.44 11.00
N ALA A 106 -1.83 -21.49 11.40
CA ALA A 106 -1.25 -20.54 12.35
C ALA A 106 -0.71 -19.28 11.69
N GLU A 107 -0.85 -19.18 10.36
CA GLU A 107 -0.35 -18.05 9.60
C GLU A 107 -1.49 -17.24 9.01
N THR A 108 -1.15 -16.11 8.42
CA THR A 108 -2.11 -15.28 7.68
C THR A 108 -1.60 -15.08 6.26
N ARG A 109 -2.48 -15.29 5.28
CA ARG A 109 -2.21 -14.87 3.90
C ARG A 109 -2.63 -13.42 3.77
N VAL A 110 -1.69 -12.58 3.37
CA VAL A 110 -1.95 -11.16 3.08
C VAL A 110 -1.92 -11.00 1.57
N THR A 111 -3.04 -10.59 1.00
CA THR A 111 -3.19 -10.40 -0.45
C THR A 111 -3.43 -8.92 -0.73
N VAL A 112 -2.62 -8.34 -1.59
CA VAL A 112 -2.77 -6.95 -2.06
C VAL A 112 -3.22 -6.99 -3.51
N GLU A 113 -4.32 -6.30 -3.81
CA GLU A 113 -4.78 -6.05 -5.16
C GLU A 113 -4.77 -4.56 -5.42
N HIS A 114 -4.01 -4.12 -6.41
CA HIS A 114 -3.92 -2.71 -6.79
C HIS A 114 -4.45 -2.58 -8.21
N ALA A 115 -5.58 -1.91 -8.37
CA ALA A 115 -6.32 -1.81 -9.62
C ALA A 115 -6.58 -0.34 -9.99
N GLY A 116 -7.05 -0.12 -11.22
CA GLY A 116 -7.45 1.21 -11.69
C GLY A 116 -6.36 1.97 -12.44
N TRP A 117 -5.27 1.33 -12.79
CA TRP A 117 -4.20 1.97 -13.56
C TRP A 117 -4.64 2.37 -14.98
N ASP A 118 -5.75 1.82 -15.48
CA ASP A 118 -6.37 2.25 -16.74
C ASP A 118 -6.77 3.73 -16.70
N ASN A 119 -7.02 4.27 -15.52
CA ASN A 119 -7.39 5.67 -15.33
C ASN A 119 -6.19 6.62 -15.42
N VAL A 120 -4.97 6.06 -15.46
CA VAL A 120 -3.74 6.84 -15.58
C VAL A 120 -3.18 6.62 -16.98
N PRO A 121 -3.13 7.68 -17.84
CA PRO A 121 -2.65 7.52 -19.21
C PRO A 121 -1.25 6.92 -19.29
N ALA A 122 -0.99 6.11 -20.32
CA ALA A 122 0.31 5.48 -20.51
C ALA A 122 1.46 6.50 -20.60
N ALA A 123 1.18 7.70 -21.08
CA ALA A 123 2.15 8.79 -21.18
C ALA A 123 2.37 9.54 -19.86
N HIS A 124 1.59 9.22 -18.82
CA HIS A 124 1.71 9.89 -17.52
C HIS A 124 3.07 9.56 -16.87
N ALA A 125 3.64 10.53 -16.15
CA ALA A 125 4.93 10.36 -15.48
C ALA A 125 4.97 9.16 -14.52
N ALA A 126 3.84 8.87 -13.85
CA ALA A 126 3.74 7.75 -12.93
C ALA A 126 3.87 6.38 -13.62
N ARG A 127 3.68 6.33 -14.96
CA ARG A 127 3.85 5.13 -15.77
C ARG A 127 5.28 4.96 -16.28
N HIS A 128 6.13 5.97 -16.10
CA HIS A 128 7.57 5.94 -16.45
C HIS A 128 7.87 5.55 -17.90
N GLY A 129 6.95 5.82 -18.82
CA GLY A 129 7.13 5.49 -20.23
C GLY A 129 7.13 4.00 -20.54
N LEU A 130 6.76 3.15 -19.60
CA LEU A 130 6.77 1.70 -19.77
C LEU A 130 5.49 1.23 -20.46
N ALA A 131 5.63 0.19 -21.29
CA ALA A 131 4.49 -0.54 -21.83
C ALA A 131 3.67 -1.15 -20.66
N ASP A 132 2.36 -1.36 -20.85
CA ASP A 132 1.48 -1.82 -19.79
C ASP A 132 1.96 -3.07 -19.08
N ALA A 133 2.40 -4.09 -19.84
CA ALA A 133 2.87 -5.35 -19.23
C ALA A 133 4.13 -5.12 -18.39
N ASP A 134 5.07 -4.33 -18.89
CA ASP A 134 6.32 -4.02 -18.16
C ASP A 134 6.05 -3.19 -16.92
N PHE A 135 5.15 -2.23 -17.00
CA PHE A 135 4.76 -1.40 -15.88
C PHE A 135 4.12 -2.26 -14.77
N LEU A 136 3.16 -3.11 -15.13
CA LEU A 136 2.47 -3.96 -14.16
C LEU A 136 3.45 -4.95 -13.51
N GLN A 137 4.40 -5.49 -14.26
CA GLN A 137 5.42 -6.38 -13.72
C GLN A 137 6.32 -5.66 -12.71
N ARG A 138 6.78 -4.45 -13.02
CA ARG A 138 7.60 -3.65 -12.11
C ARG A 138 6.82 -3.24 -10.86
N HIS A 139 5.55 -2.91 -11.04
CA HIS A 139 4.67 -2.55 -9.94
C HIS A 139 4.44 -3.75 -9.01
N ALA A 140 4.26 -4.95 -9.57
CA ALA A 140 4.14 -6.17 -8.78
C ALA A 140 5.43 -6.46 -7.99
N THR A 141 6.59 -6.28 -8.61
CA THR A 141 7.89 -6.44 -7.93
C THR A 141 8.02 -5.47 -6.77
N TRP A 142 7.61 -4.23 -6.97
CA TRP A 142 7.63 -3.21 -5.92
C TRP A 142 6.74 -3.62 -4.74
N TRP A 143 5.51 -4.08 -5.01
CA TRP A 143 4.63 -4.57 -3.95
C TRP A 143 5.22 -5.77 -3.21
N ARG A 144 5.87 -6.69 -3.93
CA ARG A 144 6.55 -7.82 -3.28
C ARG A 144 7.65 -7.36 -2.33
N ASP A 145 8.44 -6.36 -2.75
CA ASP A 145 9.48 -5.79 -1.91
C ASP A 145 8.90 -5.10 -0.68
N LEU A 146 7.81 -4.36 -0.84
CA LEU A 146 7.11 -3.72 0.27
C LEU A 146 6.58 -4.76 1.26
N LEU A 147 5.96 -5.82 0.76
CA LEU A 147 5.42 -6.88 1.60
C LEU A 147 6.53 -7.69 2.30
N ALA A 148 7.69 -7.84 1.67
CA ALA A 148 8.85 -8.45 2.32
C ALA A 148 9.33 -7.59 3.50
N SER A 149 9.36 -6.28 3.33
CA SER A 149 9.68 -5.34 4.41
C SER A 149 8.63 -5.41 5.54
N TYR A 150 7.36 -5.49 5.17
CA TYR A 150 6.25 -5.65 6.11
C TYR A 150 6.41 -6.94 6.93
N LYS A 151 6.72 -8.05 6.27
CA LYS A 151 6.94 -9.34 6.94
C LYS A 151 8.09 -9.25 7.94
N THR A 152 9.18 -8.59 7.58
CA THR A 152 10.32 -8.36 8.48
C THR A 152 9.89 -7.53 9.70
N THR A 153 9.11 -6.48 9.49
CA THR A 153 8.59 -5.63 10.57
C THR A 153 7.71 -6.44 11.53
N LEU A 154 6.88 -7.35 11.00
CA LEU A 154 6.05 -8.23 11.81
C LEU A 154 6.88 -9.14 12.73
N VAL A 155 7.98 -9.68 12.22
CA VAL A 155 8.88 -10.53 13.03
C VAL A 155 9.48 -9.72 14.18
N HIS A 156 9.93 -8.50 13.92
CA HIS A 156 10.49 -7.64 14.97
C HIS A 156 9.43 -7.21 15.98
N ALA A 157 8.24 -6.85 15.52
CA ALA A 157 7.14 -6.48 16.40
C ALA A 157 6.72 -7.63 17.32
N ARG A 158 6.74 -8.88 16.80
CA ARG A 158 6.44 -10.07 17.58
C ARG A 158 7.46 -10.27 18.70
N GLY A 159 8.74 -10.04 18.42
CA GLY A 159 9.81 -10.13 19.42
C GLY A 159 9.64 -9.10 20.53
N ALA A 160 9.13 -7.92 20.22
CA ALA A 160 8.93 -6.85 21.20
C ALA A 160 7.72 -7.10 22.11
N ASP A 161 6.77 -7.92 21.67
CA ASP A 161 5.55 -8.23 22.43
C ASP A 161 5.68 -9.48 23.31
N SER A 162 6.80 -10.14 23.25
CA SER A 162 7.04 -11.38 24.02
C SER A 162 7.63 -11.12 25.40
#